data_ef887c7fff031bfe263201f0f6088a63
#
_entry.id   ef887c7fff031bfe263201f0f6088a63
#
_cell.length_a   1.000
_cell.length_b   1.000
_cell.length_c   1.000
_cell.angle_alpha   90.00
_cell.angle_beta   90.00
_cell.angle_gamma   90.00
#
_symmetry.space_group_name_H-M   'P 1'
#
loop_
_entity.id
_entity.type
_entity.pdbx_description
1 polymer ?
#
loop_
_entity_poly.entity_id
_entity_poly.type
_entity_poly.pdbx_seq_one_letter_code
_entity_poly.pdbx_strand_id
1 'polypeptide(L)'
;AELFPGILKATRFGYDGKGQAVVDSLEEAKQAFKELGEVECILEAKLPLAYEISVILARNHQEDIVVYPVGVNNHINGILSSTTVYSDLVPKDLVHEAQEHAKKLASGLNYFGVMCVEFFVLDESKLQSAQPRLVANEIAPRPHNSGHYTINATACSQFEQQVRVMAGMPLGDTSLLVPTIMLNILGD
;
A
#
# COMPACT_ATOMS: atom_id res chain seq x y z
N ALA A 1 20.00 -12.22 -14.23
CA ALA A 1 20.07 -13.46 -13.44
C ALA A 1 19.70 -13.24 -11.97
N GLU A 2 19.84 -12.02 -11.47
CA GLU A 2 19.56 -11.69 -10.04
C GLU A 2 18.08 -11.33 -9.76
N LEU A 3 17.25 -11.18 -10.80
CA LEU A 3 15.83 -10.80 -10.67
C LEU A 3 14.87 -11.98 -10.75
N PHE A 4 15.37 -13.21 -10.87
CA PHE A 4 14.54 -14.41 -10.87
C PHE A 4 14.67 -15.19 -9.54
N PRO A 5 13.55 -15.68 -8.97
CA PRO A 5 12.18 -15.50 -9.45
C PRO A 5 11.75 -14.03 -9.40
N GLY A 6 10.95 -13.61 -10.38
CA GLY A 6 10.55 -12.23 -10.54
C GLY A 6 9.05 -12.04 -10.81
N ILE A 7 8.62 -10.80 -10.85
CA ILE A 7 7.27 -10.41 -11.27
C ILE A 7 7.41 -9.43 -12.42
N LEU A 8 6.93 -9.82 -13.60
CA LEU A 8 6.84 -8.94 -14.77
C LEU A 8 5.54 -8.16 -14.70
N LYS A 9 5.61 -6.83 -14.72
CA LYS A 9 4.46 -5.93 -14.62
C LYS A 9 4.40 -4.99 -15.81
N ALA A 10 3.24 -4.83 -16.42
CA ALA A 10 3.01 -3.77 -17.39
C ALA A 10 3.10 -2.40 -16.68
N THR A 11 3.81 -1.41 -17.31
CA THR A 11 4.02 -0.09 -16.70
C THR A 11 2.76 0.77 -16.65
N ARG A 12 1.70 0.36 -17.37
CA ARG A 12 0.43 1.11 -17.44
C ARG A 12 -0.77 0.15 -17.46
N PHE A 13 -1.89 0.66 -16.96
CA PHE A 13 -3.20 -0.03 -16.98
C PHE A 13 -3.27 -1.34 -16.19
N GLY A 14 -2.28 -1.62 -15.32
CA GLY A 14 -2.37 -2.71 -14.36
C GLY A 14 -3.27 -2.31 -13.18
N TYR A 15 -4.13 -3.23 -12.71
CA TYR A 15 -4.97 -3.07 -11.52
C TYR A 15 -5.40 -4.45 -11.01
N ASP A 16 -5.62 -4.57 -9.71
CA ASP A 16 -6.15 -5.79 -9.08
C ASP A 16 -5.41 -7.07 -9.51
N GLY A 17 -4.08 -7.04 -9.57
CA GLY A 17 -3.26 -8.17 -10.03
C GLY A 17 -3.29 -8.44 -11.53
N LYS A 18 -4.06 -7.69 -12.33
CA LYS A 18 -4.04 -7.75 -13.79
C LYS A 18 -2.84 -7.01 -14.36
N GLY A 19 -2.33 -7.49 -15.49
CA GLY A 19 -1.16 -6.88 -16.13
C GLY A 19 0.17 -7.27 -15.47
N GLN A 20 0.20 -8.39 -14.71
CA GLN A 20 1.44 -8.93 -14.12
C GLN A 20 1.50 -10.44 -14.21
N ALA A 21 2.72 -10.98 -14.22
CA ALA A 21 2.99 -12.42 -14.23
C ALA A 21 4.21 -12.75 -13.37
N VAL A 22 4.11 -13.82 -12.57
CA VAL A 22 5.26 -14.39 -11.87
C VAL A 22 6.07 -15.18 -12.89
N VAL A 23 7.39 -15.01 -12.89
CA VAL A 23 8.31 -15.62 -13.84
C VAL A 23 9.56 -16.14 -13.11
N ASP A 24 9.92 -17.37 -13.36
CA ASP A 24 11.08 -18.03 -12.74
C ASP A 24 12.32 -18.07 -13.65
N SER A 25 12.14 -17.71 -14.93
CA SER A 25 13.20 -17.74 -15.92
C SER A 25 13.03 -16.64 -16.98
N LEU A 26 14.10 -16.40 -17.76
CA LEU A 26 14.06 -15.48 -18.89
C LEU A 26 13.08 -15.95 -19.98
N GLU A 27 12.97 -17.26 -20.19
CA GLU A 27 12.04 -17.84 -21.16
C GLU A 27 10.59 -17.58 -20.77
N GLU A 28 10.26 -17.78 -19.50
CA GLU A 28 8.94 -17.45 -18.96
C GLU A 28 8.66 -15.95 -19.03
N ALA A 29 9.65 -15.11 -18.73
CA ALA A 29 9.50 -13.66 -18.86
C ALA A 29 9.20 -13.21 -20.30
N LYS A 30 9.84 -13.84 -21.30
CA LYS A 30 9.54 -13.58 -22.72
C LYS A 30 8.14 -14.04 -23.13
N GLN A 31 7.69 -15.16 -22.58
CA GLN A 31 6.33 -15.64 -22.83
C GLN A 31 5.29 -14.73 -22.19
N ALA A 32 5.48 -14.38 -20.92
CA ALA A 32 4.63 -13.45 -20.20
C ALA A 32 4.58 -12.07 -20.87
N PHE A 33 5.70 -11.56 -21.39
CA PHE A 33 5.73 -10.31 -22.15
C PHE A 33 4.81 -10.32 -23.39
N LYS A 34 4.79 -11.46 -24.13
CA LYS A 34 3.86 -11.62 -25.25
C LYS A 34 2.40 -11.66 -24.79
N GLU A 35 2.11 -12.38 -23.70
CA GLU A 35 0.76 -12.49 -23.13
C GLU A 35 0.24 -11.15 -22.60
N LEU A 36 1.14 -10.30 -22.11
CA LEU A 36 0.85 -8.92 -21.72
C LEU A 36 0.67 -7.96 -22.91
N GLY A 37 0.77 -8.45 -24.15
CA GLY A 37 0.55 -7.68 -25.36
C GLY A 37 1.78 -6.91 -25.85
N GLU A 38 2.99 -7.35 -25.46
CA GLU A 38 4.28 -6.74 -25.86
C GLU A 38 4.37 -5.24 -25.52
N VAL A 39 3.73 -4.82 -24.41
CA VAL A 39 3.79 -3.45 -23.89
C VAL A 39 5.04 -3.23 -23.04
N GLU A 40 5.34 -1.99 -22.75
CA GLU A 40 6.42 -1.65 -21.82
C GLU A 40 6.18 -2.28 -20.46
N CYS A 41 7.16 -3.03 -19.95
CA CYS A 41 7.08 -3.75 -18.69
C CYS A 41 8.30 -3.45 -17.80
N ILE A 42 8.11 -3.62 -16.49
CA ILE A 42 9.18 -3.68 -15.50
C ILE A 42 9.26 -5.09 -14.93
N LEU A 43 10.47 -5.59 -14.74
CA LEU A 43 10.73 -6.85 -14.03
C LEU A 43 11.24 -6.52 -12.63
N GLU A 44 10.47 -6.93 -11.62
CA GLU A 44 10.83 -6.79 -10.21
C GLU A 44 11.24 -8.14 -9.63
N ALA A 45 12.21 -8.16 -8.71
CA ALA A 45 12.52 -9.36 -7.96
C ALA A 45 11.32 -9.78 -7.09
N LYS A 46 10.99 -11.08 -7.07
CA LYS A 46 9.97 -11.61 -6.17
C LYS A 46 10.51 -11.61 -4.74
N LEU A 47 9.93 -10.80 -3.90
CA LEU A 47 10.36 -10.63 -2.51
C LEU A 47 9.76 -11.72 -1.61
N PRO A 48 10.47 -12.13 -0.54
CA PRO A 48 9.95 -13.06 0.47
C PRO A 48 8.94 -12.35 1.38
N LEU A 49 7.71 -12.22 0.92
CA LEU A 49 6.64 -11.51 1.60
C LEU A 49 6.19 -12.28 2.87
N ALA A 50 6.09 -11.59 4.01
CA ALA A 50 5.42 -12.08 5.21
C ALA A 50 3.96 -11.64 5.21
N TYR A 51 3.69 -10.34 5.08
CA TYR A 51 2.36 -9.74 4.96
C TYR A 51 2.45 -8.35 4.36
N GLU A 52 1.30 -7.77 4.06
CA GLU A 52 1.18 -6.43 3.49
C GLU A 52 0.53 -5.48 4.49
N ILE A 53 1.00 -4.23 4.52
CA ILE A 53 0.40 -3.17 5.32
C ILE A 53 0.12 -1.94 4.46
N SER A 54 -0.86 -1.15 4.88
CA SER A 54 -1.12 0.15 4.29
C SER A 54 -1.09 1.27 5.33
N VAL A 55 -0.51 2.38 4.93
CA VAL A 55 -0.47 3.64 5.67
C VAL A 55 -1.30 4.66 4.91
N ILE A 56 -2.44 5.03 5.48
CA ILE A 56 -3.25 6.14 5.00
C ILE A 56 -2.79 7.40 5.70
N LEU A 57 -2.59 8.48 4.96
CA LEU A 57 -2.26 9.79 5.51
C LEU A 57 -2.99 10.89 4.75
N ALA A 58 -3.05 12.08 5.35
CA ALA A 58 -3.45 13.30 4.68
C ALA A 58 -2.44 14.41 4.96
N ARG A 59 -2.13 15.21 3.94
CA ARG A 59 -1.29 16.41 4.03
C ARG A 59 -2.07 17.60 3.49
N ASN A 60 -2.08 18.70 4.26
CA ASN A 60 -2.75 19.96 3.87
C ASN A 60 -1.76 20.96 3.25
N HIS A 61 -2.27 22.12 2.81
CA HIS A 61 -1.47 23.18 2.20
C HIS A 61 -0.57 23.93 3.21
N GLN A 62 -0.81 23.77 4.51
CA GLN A 62 0.06 24.24 5.60
C GLN A 62 1.19 23.25 5.92
N GLU A 63 1.25 22.15 5.17
CA GLU A 63 2.22 21.06 5.34
C GLU A 63 2.00 20.20 6.60
N ASP A 64 0.89 20.39 7.32
CA ASP A 64 0.50 19.50 8.40
C ASP A 64 0.17 18.11 7.84
N ILE A 65 0.57 17.08 8.57
CA ILE A 65 0.31 15.68 8.18
C ILE A 65 -0.36 14.96 9.35
N VAL A 66 -1.44 14.27 9.05
CA VAL A 66 -2.06 13.28 9.95
C VAL A 66 -1.96 11.89 9.32
N VAL A 67 -1.76 10.88 10.16
CA VAL A 67 -1.62 9.49 9.71
C VAL A 67 -2.65 8.64 10.43
N TYR A 68 -3.32 7.79 9.68
CA TYR A 68 -4.27 6.81 10.22
C TYR A 68 -3.55 5.60 10.83
N PRO A 69 -4.22 4.84 11.71
CA PRO A 69 -3.71 3.56 12.17
C PRO A 69 -3.37 2.63 11.00
N VAL A 70 -2.25 1.94 11.11
CA VAL A 70 -1.76 1.03 10.06
C VAL A 70 -2.69 -0.18 9.94
N GLY A 71 -3.10 -0.48 8.70
CA GLY A 71 -3.90 -1.65 8.37
C GLY A 71 -3.03 -2.80 7.85
N VAL A 72 -3.32 -4.03 8.30
CA VAL A 72 -2.78 -5.26 7.71
C VAL A 72 -3.75 -5.74 6.65
N ASN A 73 -3.26 -5.89 5.43
CA ASN A 73 -4.04 -6.24 4.25
C ASN A 73 -3.92 -7.73 3.93
N ASN A 74 -5.04 -8.33 3.58
CA ASN A 74 -5.09 -9.67 3.03
C ASN A 74 -5.63 -9.61 1.60
N HIS A 75 -4.81 -10.04 0.63
CA HIS A 75 -5.19 -10.12 -0.77
C HIS A 75 -5.49 -11.57 -1.17
N ILE A 76 -6.53 -11.76 -1.97
CA ILE A 76 -6.89 -13.04 -2.57
C ILE A 76 -6.88 -12.83 -4.10
N ASN A 77 -6.04 -13.59 -4.80
CA ASN A 77 -5.88 -13.46 -6.25
C ASN A 77 -5.52 -12.03 -6.72
N GLY A 78 -4.73 -11.30 -5.92
CA GLY A 78 -4.32 -9.92 -6.23
C GLY A 78 -5.36 -8.85 -5.91
N ILE A 79 -6.51 -9.23 -5.33
CA ILE A 79 -7.56 -8.30 -4.94
C ILE A 79 -7.62 -8.20 -3.42
N LEU A 80 -7.69 -6.98 -2.89
CA LEU A 80 -7.86 -6.76 -1.46
C LEU A 80 -9.15 -7.41 -0.97
N SER A 81 -9.04 -8.38 -0.07
CA SER A 81 -10.17 -9.09 0.55
C SER A 81 -10.54 -8.48 1.90
N SER A 82 -9.55 -8.18 2.74
CA SER A 82 -9.80 -7.57 4.04
C SER A 82 -8.65 -6.70 4.50
N THR A 83 -8.97 -5.70 5.34
CA THR A 83 -7.99 -4.91 6.09
C THR A 83 -8.31 -5.01 7.58
N THR A 84 -7.34 -5.42 8.37
CA THR A 84 -7.46 -5.57 9.84
C THR A 84 -6.71 -4.45 10.54
N VAL A 85 -7.35 -3.80 11.50
CA VAL A 85 -6.78 -2.66 12.25
C VAL A 85 -7.09 -2.79 13.73
N TYR A 86 -6.07 -2.96 14.55
CA TYR A 86 -6.14 -2.85 16.01
C TYR A 86 -4.75 -2.57 16.60
N SER A 87 -4.72 -2.15 17.86
CA SER A 87 -3.47 -1.89 18.57
C SER A 87 -2.61 -3.14 18.65
N ASP A 88 -1.29 -2.96 18.46
CA ASP A 88 -0.27 -4.01 18.58
C ASP A 88 -0.39 -5.17 17.55
N LEU A 89 -1.19 -5.00 16.48
CA LEU A 89 -1.26 -5.95 15.35
C LEU A 89 0.09 -6.00 14.59
N VAL A 90 0.71 -4.86 14.41
CA VAL A 90 2.02 -4.70 13.79
C VAL A 90 3.00 -4.21 14.85
N PRO A 91 4.27 -4.70 14.88
CA PRO A 91 5.30 -4.20 15.80
C PRO A 91 5.42 -2.67 15.75
N LYS A 92 5.49 -2.03 16.91
CA LYS A 92 5.46 -0.54 17.02
C LYS A 92 6.58 0.15 16.27
N ASP A 93 7.76 -0.44 16.26
CA ASP A 93 8.92 0.06 15.52
C ASP A 93 8.68 -0.01 14.00
N LEU A 94 8.03 -1.07 13.51
CA LEU A 94 7.66 -1.20 12.11
C LEU A 94 6.53 -0.23 11.71
N VAL A 95 5.54 -0.03 12.59
CA VAL A 95 4.50 1.00 12.40
C VAL A 95 5.15 2.37 12.26
N HIS A 96 6.06 2.72 13.17
CA HIS A 96 6.75 4.01 13.14
C HIS A 96 7.56 4.17 11.84
N GLU A 97 8.33 3.15 11.46
CA GLU A 97 9.11 3.15 10.23
C GLU A 97 8.23 3.37 8.99
N ALA A 98 7.12 2.62 8.86
CA ALA A 98 6.18 2.74 7.75
C ALA A 98 5.56 4.14 7.67
N GLN A 99 5.12 4.68 8.81
CA GLN A 99 4.54 6.02 8.89
C GLN A 99 5.55 7.11 8.49
N GLU A 100 6.80 7.02 8.96
CA GLU A 100 7.83 7.99 8.60
C GLU A 100 8.21 7.92 7.11
N HIS A 101 8.24 6.72 6.53
CA HIS A 101 8.43 6.56 5.08
C HIS A 101 7.27 7.17 4.29
N ALA A 102 6.03 6.93 4.69
CA ALA A 102 4.86 7.49 4.03
C ALA A 102 4.82 9.04 4.11
N LYS A 103 5.16 9.62 5.27
CA LYS A 103 5.29 11.09 5.43
C LYS A 103 6.38 11.67 4.53
N LYS A 104 7.55 11.02 4.45
CA LYS A 104 8.64 11.44 3.57
C LYS A 104 8.23 11.41 2.10
N LEU A 105 7.49 10.38 1.67
CA LEU A 105 6.97 10.27 0.31
C LEU A 105 5.97 11.40 0.02
N ALA A 106 5.00 11.65 0.91
CA ALA A 106 4.03 12.73 0.73
C ALA A 106 4.70 14.11 0.64
N SER A 107 5.69 14.37 1.49
CA SER A 107 6.45 15.62 1.48
C SER A 107 7.34 15.74 0.24
N GLY A 108 8.06 14.68 -0.11
CA GLY A 108 8.97 14.68 -1.28
C GLY A 108 8.23 14.83 -2.61
N LEU A 109 7.01 14.32 -2.71
CA LEU A 109 6.12 14.51 -3.86
C LEU A 109 5.38 15.85 -3.84
N ASN A 110 5.52 16.63 -2.78
CA ASN A 110 4.74 17.84 -2.53
C ASN A 110 3.22 17.59 -2.70
N TYR A 111 2.76 16.43 -2.23
CA TYR A 111 1.38 15.98 -2.39
C TYR A 111 0.47 16.65 -1.36
N PHE A 112 -0.71 17.08 -1.77
CA PHE A 112 -1.79 17.59 -0.92
C PHE A 112 -3.05 16.76 -1.13
N GLY A 113 -3.62 16.28 -0.04
CA GLY A 113 -4.78 15.39 -0.05
C GLY A 113 -4.56 14.15 0.77
N VAL A 114 -5.46 13.19 0.62
CA VAL A 114 -5.33 11.84 1.19
C VAL A 114 -4.51 10.97 0.25
N MET A 115 -3.56 10.24 0.81
CA MET A 115 -2.71 9.30 0.09
C MET A 115 -2.61 7.99 0.87
N CYS A 116 -2.52 6.89 0.15
CA CYS A 116 -2.13 5.60 0.70
C CYS A 116 -0.74 5.21 0.21
N VAL A 117 0.07 4.66 1.09
CA VAL A 117 1.29 3.94 0.73
C VAL A 117 1.14 2.50 1.18
N GLU A 118 1.24 1.57 0.25
CA GLU A 118 1.27 0.15 0.53
C GLU A 118 2.70 -0.35 0.66
N PHE A 119 2.93 -1.16 1.68
CA PHE A 119 4.25 -1.71 1.97
C PHE A 119 4.18 -3.23 2.05
N PHE A 120 5.21 -3.87 1.53
CA PHE A 120 5.54 -5.25 1.82
C PHE A 120 6.38 -5.33 3.10
N VAL A 121 5.91 -6.12 4.05
CA VAL A 121 6.70 -6.56 5.19
C VAL A 121 7.32 -7.90 4.82
N LEU A 122 8.66 -7.95 4.83
CA LEU A 122 9.38 -9.12 4.37
C LEU A 122 9.63 -10.12 5.51
N ASP A 123 9.70 -11.39 5.16
CA ASP A 123 10.02 -12.49 6.08
C ASP A 123 11.51 -12.40 6.47
N GLU A 124 11.78 -11.88 7.67
CA GLU A 124 13.14 -11.66 8.18
C GLU A 124 13.99 -12.94 8.18
N SER A 125 13.36 -14.12 8.31
CA SER A 125 14.08 -15.41 8.28
C SER A 125 14.69 -15.74 6.91
N LYS A 126 14.23 -15.07 5.85
CA LYS A 126 14.65 -15.24 4.46
C LYS A 126 15.46 -14.07 3.93
N LEU A 127 15.63 -13.00 4.73
CA LEU A 127 16.40 -11.85 4.32
C LEU A 127 17.90 -12.11 4.41
N GLN A 128 18.64 -11.58 3.43
CA GLN A 128 20.09 -11.49 3.52
C GLN A 128 20.48 -10.29 4.40
N SER A 129 21.68 -10.35 4.99
CA SER A 129 22.21 -9.25 5.77
C SER A 129 22.15 -7.93 4.98
N ALA A 130 21.62 -6.88 5.60
CA ALA A 130 21.43 -5.54 5.05
C ALA A 130 20.22 -5.35 4.09
N GLN A 131 19.36 -6.35 3.86
CA GLN A 131 18.10 -6.12 3.17
C GLN A 131 17.08 -5.42 4.10
N PRO A 132 16.30 -4.45 3.58
CA PRO A 132 15.26 -3.82 4.38
C PRO A 132 14.14 -4.82 4.69
N ARG A 133 13.55 -4.73 5.89
CA ARG A 133 12.36 -5.52 6.26
C ARG A 133 11.05 -4.92 5.72
N LEU A 134 11.08 -3.65 5.30
CA LEU A 134 9.93 -2.91 4.79
C LEU A 134 10.27 -2.33 3.42
N VAL A 135 9.42 -2.59 2.43
CA VAL A 135 9.59 -2.12 1.05
C VAL A 135 8.29 -1.47 0.58
N ALA A 136 8.37 -0.24 0.07
CA ALA A 136 7.22 0.40 -0.55
C ALA A 136 6.85 -0.35 -1.84
N ASN A 137 5.57 -0.74 -1.95
CA ASN A 137 5.02 -1.43 -3.10
C ASN A 137 4.32 -0.44 -4.05
N GLU A 138 3.35 0.28 -3.52
CA GLU A 138 2.47 1.15 -4.33
C GLU A 138 2.14 2.44 -3.58
N ILE A 139 1.94 3.52 -4.34
CA ILE A 139 1.41 4.78 -3.86
C ILE A 139 0.10 5.05 -4.59
N ALA A 140 -0.98 5.21 -3.82
CA ALA A 140 -2.26 5.67 -4.33
C ALA A 140 -2.50 7.14 -3.90
N PRO A 141 -2.36 8.13 -4.79
CA PRO A 141 -2.55 9.54 -4.45
C PRO A 141 -4.05 9.89 -4.43
N ARG A 142 -4.81 9.23 -3.57
CA ARG A 142 -6.27 9.32 -3.41
C ARG A 142 -6.72 8.54 -2.18
N PRO A 143 -7.98 8.73 -1.69
CA PRO A 143 -8.60 7.76 -0.79
C PRO A 143 -8.49 6.33 -1.34
N HIS A 144 -8.19 5.37 -0.48
CA HIS A 144 -7.85 4.01 -0.86
C HIS A 144 -8.79 2.98 -0.23
N ASN A 145 -8.96 1.84 -0.90
CA ASN A 145 -9.84 0.75 -0.44
C ASN A 145 -9.44 0.25 0.96
N SER A 146 -8.14 0.03 1.20
CA SER A 146 -7.65 -0.38 2.52
C SER A 146 -7.92 0.66 3.64
N GLY A 147 -8.27 1.89 3.29
CA GLY A 147 -8.68 2.95 4.22
C GLY A 147 -10.20 3.05 4.45
N HIS A 148 -11.03 2.18 3.86
CA HIS A 148 -12.48 2.24 4.05
C HIS A 148 -12.92 1.97 5.49
N TYR A 149 -12.11 1.26 6.30
CA TYR A 149 -12.36 1.09 7.74
C TYR A 149 -12.53 2.42 8.46
N THR A 150 -11.90 3.50 7.96
CA THR A 150 -11.96 4.83 8.57
C THR A 150 -13.36 5.42 8.61
N ILE A 151 -14.29 4.96 7.77
CA ILE A 151 -15.67 5.44 7.72
C ILE A 151 -16.37 5.24 9.08
N ASN A 152 -16.16 4.09 9.72
CA ASN A 152 -16.86 3.72 10.95
C ASN A 152 -15.94 3.54 12.16
N ALA A 153 -14.61 3.44 11.96
CA ALA A 153 -13.67 3.09 13.01
C ALA A 153 -12.73 4.23 13.42
N THR A 154 -12.79 5.40 12.78
CA THR A 154 -12.00 6.57 13.18
C THR A 154 -12.87 7.79 13.39
N ALA A 155 -12.34 8.78 14.12
CA ALA A 155 -13.06 10.02 14.41
C ALA A 155 -13.34 10.86 13.15
N CYS A 156 -12.41 10.84 12.18
CA CYS A 156 -12.55 11.49 10.88
C CYS A 156 -12.20 10.47 9.79
N SER A 157 -13.09 10.22 8.83
CA SER A 157 -12.83 9.28 7.74
C SER A 157 -11.82 9.84 6.73
N GLN A 158 -11.18 8.97 5.96
CA GLN A 158 -10.30 9.40 4.87
C GLN A 158 -11.03 10.27 3.83
N PHE A 159 -12.31 10.06 3.63
CA PHE A 159 -13.13 10.85 2.69
C PHE A 159 -13.42 12.24 3.22
N GLU A 160 -13.80 12.35 4.50
CA GLU A 160 -13.95 13.65 5.15
C GLU A 160 -12.62 14.40 5.17
N GLN A 161 -11.52 13.70 5.45
CA GLN A 161 -10.20 14.30 5.46
C GLN A 161 -9.81 14.86 4.09
N GLN A 162 -10.14 14.15 3.01
CA GLN A 162 -9.94 14.65 1.64
C GLN A 162 -10.72 15.94 1.40
N VAL A 163 -12.00 16.00 1.82
CA VAL A 163 -12.82 17.20 1.70
C VAL A 163 -12.25 18.35 2.54
N ARG A 164 -11.78 18.07 3.76
CA ARG A 164 -11.14 19.08 4.62
C ARG A 164 -9.93 19.72 3.96
N VAL A 165 -9.06 18.90 3.38
CA VAL A 165 -7.88 19.41 2.65
C VAL A 165 -8.28 20.28 1.46
N MET A 166 -9.24 19.81 0.65
CA MET A 166 -9.72 20.56 -0.52
C MET A 166 -10.42 21.88 -0.15
N ALA A 167 -11.09 21.91 1.00
CA ALA A 167 -11.77 23.10 1.50
C ALA A 167 -10.87 24.03 2.33
N GLY A 168 -9.58 23.72 2.52
CA GLY A 168 -8.67 24.48 3.35
C GLY A 168 -9.02 24.45 4.84
N MET A 169 -9.74 23.42 5.30
CA MET A 169 -10.12 23.22 6.69
C MET A 169 -8.98 22.57 7.48
N PRO A 170 -8.92 22.73 8.81
CA PRO A 170 -8.00 21.95 9.64
C PRO A 170 -8.17 20.45 9.46
N LEU A 171 -7.07 19.69 9.54
CA LEU A 171 -7.12 18.24 9.49
C LEU A 171 -7.91 17.69 10.68
N GLY A 172 -8.70 16.65 10.46
CA GLY A 172 -9.49 15.96 11.47
C GLY A 172 -8.67 14.91 12.23
N ASP A 173 -9.19 14.48 13.37
CA ASP A 173 -8.59 13.44 14.21
C ASP A 173 -8.68 12.07 13.54
N THR A 174 -7.55 11.36 13.44
CA THR A 174 -7.42 10.05 12.82
C THR A 174 -7.43 8.89 13.84
N SER A 175 -7.73 9.18 15.10
CA SER A 175 -7.71 8.20 16.18
C SER A 175 -8.64 7.03 15.90
N LEU A 176 -8.15 5.80 16.18
CA LEU A 176 -8.97 4.59 16.11
C LEU A 176 -9.95 4.57 17.30
N LEU A 177 -11.23 4.46 17.01
CA LEU A 177 -12.30 4.40 18.03
C LEU A 177 -12.52 2.97 18.53
N VAL A 178 -12.33 1.99 17.64
CA VAL A 178 -12.61 0.57 17.92
C VAL A 178 -11.76 -0.33 17.01
N PRO A 179 -11.21 -1.44 17.54
CA PRO A 179 -10.60 -2.49 16.70
C PRO A 179 -11.58 -2.92 15.60
N THR A 180 -11.09 -3.07 14.38
CA THR A 180 -11.98 -3.29 13.24
C THR A 180 -11.37 -4.18 12.17
N ILE A 181 -12.24 -4.84 11.43
CA ILE A 181 -11.90 -5.53 10.18
C ILE A 181 -12.83 -4.98 9.09
N MET A 182 -12.24 -4.44 8.04
CA MET A 182 -12.95 -4.09 6.82
C MET A 182 -12.94 -5.30 5.89
N LEU A 183 -14.10 -5.66 5.37
CA LEU A 183 -14.26 -6.68 4.35
C LEU A 183 -14.60 -6.01 3.03
N ASN A 184 -13.88 -6.38 1.97
CA ASN A 184 -14.16 -5.90 0.63
C ASN A 184 -15.08 -6.90 -0.07
N ILE A 185 -16.35 -6.53 -0.22
CA ILE A 185 -17.37 -7.37 -0.87
C ILE A 185 -17.47 -6.91 -2.33
N LEU A 186 -17.03 -7.78 -3.23
CA LEU A 186 -17.12 -7.56 -4.66
C LEU A 186 -18.44 -8.13 -5.17
N GLY A 187 -19.04 -7.44 -6.13
CA GLY A 187 -20.14 -8.00 -6.92
C GLY A 187 -19.65 -9.07 -7.90
N ASP A 188 -20.56 -9.96 -8.34
CA ASP A 188 -20.30 -10.96 -9.38
C ASP A 188 -20.16 -10.29 -10.77
#